data_dc96ca0b878aa4b7096cb8439e8d6ba5
#
_entry.id   dc96ca0b878aa4b7096cb8439e8d6ba5
#
_cell.length_a   1.000
_cell.length_b   1.000
_cell.length_c   1.000
_cell.angle_alpha   90.00
_cell.angle_beta   90.00
_cell.angle_gamma   90.00
#
_symmetry.space_group_name_H-M   'P 1'
#
loop_
_entity.id
_entity.type
_entity.pdbx_description
1 polymer ?
#
loop_
_entity_poly.entity_id
_entity_poly.type
_entity_poly.pdbx_seq_one_letter_code
_entity_poly.pdbx_strand_id
1 'polypeptide(L)'
;MGHTVKGKKPLLARVRRIKGQAAAIERALEEGEECMAVLQQIAAIRGAVNGLMVEVLEGHLREHLLLPAPAAGEPEQPPARQEEVDQVMRIVRSYLK
;
A
#
# COMPACT_ATOMS: atom_id res chain seq x y z
N MET A 1 -9.25 -7.72 -10.06
CA MET A 1 -9.12 -8.87 -9.15
C MET A 1 -7.71 -9.40 -9.08
N GLY A 2 -6.98 -9.39 -10.20
CA GLY A 2 -5.68 -10.04 -10.27
C GLY A 2 -4.68 -9.56 -9.22
N HIS A 3 -4.51 -8.25 -9.09
CA HIS A 3 -3.49 -7.73 -8.17
C HIS A 3 -3.81 -8.06 -6.71
N THR A 4 -5.08 -8.03 -6.32
CA THR A 4 -5.46 -8.35 -4.95
C THR A 4 -5.33 -9.83 -4.67
N VAL A 5 -5.57 -10.68 -5.68
CA VAL A 5 -5.39 -12.12 -5.53
C VAL A 5 -3.93 -12.46 -5.34
N LYS A 6 -3.05 -11.91 -6.20
CA LYS A 6 -1.62 -12.20 -6.12
C LYS A 6 -0.98 -11.67 -4.86
N GLY A 7 -1.37 -10.47 -4.45
CA GLY A 7 -0.81 -9.84 -3.27
C GLY A 7 -1.59 -10.09 -1.99
N LYS A 8 -2.52 -11.04 -2.00
CA LYS A 8 -3.47 -11.19 -0.90
C LYS A 8 -2.80 -11.46 0.44
N LYS A 9 -1.87 -12.40 0.49
CA LYS A 9 -1.24 -12.76 1.77
C LYS A 9 -0.46 -11.61 2.39
N PRO A 10 0.45 -10.94 1.65
CA PRO A 10 1.14 -9.79 2.22
C PRO A 10 0.20 -8.65 2.61
N LEU A 11 -0.83 -8.39 1.80
CA LEU A 11 -1.77 -7.33 2.10
C LEU A 11 -2.58 -7.65 3.34
N LEU A 12 -3.02 -8.90 3.50
CA LEU A 12 -3.74 -9.32 4.70
C LEU A 12 -2.87 -9.22 5.95
N ALA A 13 -1.58 -9.57 5.83
CA ALA A 13 -0.67 -9.44 6.95
C ALA A 13 -0.56 -7.98 7.39
N ARG A 14 -0.49 -7.05 6.43
CA ARG A 14 -0.46 -5.63 6.75
C ARG A 14 -1.75 -5.16 7.41
N VAL A 15 -2.89 -5.64 6.93
CA VAL A 15 -4.18 -5.28 7.53
C VAL A 15 -4.28 -5.79 8.97
N ARG A 16 -3.84 -7.01 9.21
CA ARG A 16 -3.87 -7.58 10.56
C ARG A 16 -2.98 -6.79 11.51
N ARG A 17 -1.84 -6.35 11.02
CA ARG A 17 -0.95 -5.51 11.81
C ARG A 17 -1.61 -4.18 12.16
N ILE A 18 -2.29 -3.57 11.19
CA ILE A 18 -3.02 -2.33 11.42
C ILE A 18 -4.13 -2.53 12.43
N LYS A 19 -4.85 -3.64 12.35
CA LYS A 19 -5.87 -3.97 13.33
C LYS A 19 -5.29 -4.05 14.74
N GLY A 20 -4.14 -4.70 14.87
CA GLY A 20 -3.47 -4.79 16.17
C GLY A 20 -3.04 -3.44 16.69
N GLN A 21 -2.54 -2.59 15.80
CA GLN A 21 -2.16 -1.23 16.19
C GLN A 21 -3.36 -0.40 16.61
N ALA A 22 -4.49 -0.55 15.91
CA ALA A 22 -5.71 0.16 16.28
C ALA A 22 -6.20 -0.29 17.66
N ALA A 23 -6.17 -1.59 17.93
CA ALA A 23 -6.56 -2.11 19.23
C ALA A 23 -5.65 -1.58 20.33
N ALA A 24 -4.35 -1.43 20.05
CA ALA A 24 -3.42 -0.90 21.02
C ALA A 24 -3.71 0.56 21.34
N ILE A 25 -4.09 1.34 20.35
CA ILE A 25 -4.48 2.74 20.56
C ILE A 25 -5.73 2.81 21.43
N GLU A 26 -6.70 1.95 21.14
CA GLU A 26 -7.93 1.89 21.93
C GLU A 26 -7.63 1.60 23.40
N ARG A 27 -6.78 0.61 23.66
CA ARG A 27 -6.39 0.29 25.03
C ARG A 27 -5.65 1.45 25.69
N ALA A 28 -4.76 2.09 24.95
CA ALA A 28 -4.01 3.22 25.51
C ALA A 28 -4.93 4.35 25.94
N LEU A 29 -5.95 4.64 25.15
CA LEU A 29 -6.92 5.67 25.49
C LEU A 29 -7.76 5.26 26.69
N GLU A 30 -8.19 4.00 26.75
CA GLU A 30 -8.99 3.48 27.86
C GLU A 30 -8.19 3.51 29.17
N GLU A 31 -6.91 3.22 29.10
CA GLU A 31 -6.05 3.18 30.29
C GLU A 31 -5.50 4.55 30.64
N GLY A 32 -5.78 5.56 29.86
CA GLY A 32 -5.33 6.91 30.16
C GLY A 32 -3.84 7.12 29.98
N GLU A 33 -3.24 6.46 29.01
CA GLU A 33 -1.81 6.63 28.77
C GLU A 33 -1.46 8.06 28.37
N GLU A 34 -0.19 8.41 28.55
CA GLU A 34 0.30 9.72 28.27
C GLU A 34 0.04 10.11 26.80
N CYS A 35 -0.33 11.38 26.58
CA CYS A 35 -0.69 11.88 25.27
C CYS A 35 0.40 11.63 24.22
N MET A 36 1.65 11.84 24.57
CA MET A 36 2.74 11.61 23.61
C MET A 36 2.85 10.16 23.18
N ALA A 37 2.61 9.23 24.12
CA ALA A 37 2.62 7.81 23.77
C ALA A 37 1.50 7.47 22.79
N VAL A 38 0.31 8.04 23.00
CA VAL A 38 -0.83 7.82 22.10
C VAL A 38 -0.53 8.42 20.73
N LEU A 39 0.03 9.62 20.68
CA LEU A 39 0.39 10.27 19.43
C LEU A 39 1.41 9.46 18.63
N GLN A 40 2.39 8.87 19.32
CA GLN A 40 3.37 8.03 18.65
C GLN A 40 2.73 6.80 18.03
N GLN A 41 1.75 6.20 18.71
CA GLN A 41 1.02 5.07 18.17
C GLN A 41 0.17 5.47 16.97
N ILE A 42 -0.42 6.65 17.00
CA ILE A 42 -1.20 7.16 15.87
C ILE A 42 -0.29 7.41 14.68
N ALA A 43 0.89 7.97 14.90
CA ALA A 43 1.84 8.19 13.81
C ALA A 43 2.28 6.85 13.19
N ALA A 44 2.47 5.83 14.02
CA ALA A 44 2.86 4.52 13.52
C ALA A 44 1.78 3.87 12.66
N ILE A 45 0.52 3.94 13.11
CA ILE A 45 -0.57 3.35 12.32
C ILE A 45 -0.80 4.14 11.04
N ARG A 46 -0.61 5.45 11.07
CA ARG A 46 -0.71 6.26 9.86
C ARG A 46 0.30 5.80 8.82
N GLY A 47 1.54 5.56 9.25
CA GLY A 47 2.55 5.06 8.33
C GLY A 47 2.21 3.69 7.77
N ALA A 48 1.65 2.81 8.60
CA ALA A 48 1.25 1.48 8.15
C ALA A 48 0.12 1.55 7.14
N VAL A 49 -0.87 2.42 7.36
CA VAL A 49 -1.98 2.62 6.42
C VAL A 49 -1.48 3.19 5.11
N ASN A 50 -0.59 4.18 5.16
CA ASN A 50 -0.02 4.74 3.95
C ASN A 50 0.76 3.70 3.15
N GLY A 51 1.51 2.84 3.84
CA GLY A 51 2.23 1.76 3.17
C GLY A 51 1.29 0.77 2.48
N LEU A 52 0.18 0.44 3.15
CA LEU A 52 -0.83 -0.43 2.56
C LEU A 52 -1.42 0.21 1.30
N MET A 53 -1.75 1.49 1.38
CA MET A 53 -2.32 2.21 0.25
C MET A 53 -1.36 2.23 -0.95
N VAL A 54 -0.07 2.49 -0.69
CA VAL A 54 0.94 2.51 -1.75
C VAL A 54 1.03 1.13 -2.42
N GLU A 55 1.04 0.06 -1.64
CA GLU A 55 1.16 -1.28 -2.21
C GLU A 55 -0.07 -1.67 -3.03
N VAL A 56 -1.26 -1.36 -2.51
CA VAL A 56 -2.49 -1.66 -3.25
C VAL A 56 -2.53 -0.86 -4.55
N LEU A 57 -2.19 0.42 -4.48
CA LEU A 57 -2.21 1.28 -5.65
C LEU A 57 -1.16 0.85 -6.67
N GLU A 58 0.04 0.52 -6.21
CA GLU A 58 1.09 0.05 -7.11
C GLU A 58 0.66 -1.22 -7.83
N GLY A 59 0.08 -2.17 -7.11
CA GLY A 59 -0.42 -3.39 -7.71
C GLY A 59 -1.48 -3.11 -8.76
N HIS A 60 -2.40 -2.20 -8.44
CA HIS A 60 -3.46 -1.83 -9.37
C HIS A 60 -2.89 -1.20 -10.65
N LEU A 61 -1.94 -0.27 -10.50
CA LEU A 61 -1.35 0.39 -11.65
C LEU A 61 -0.60 -0.59 -12.53
N ARG A 62 0.18 -1.48 -11.93
CA ARG A 62 0.94 -2.45 -12.70
C ARG A 62 0.03 -3.45 -13.41
N GLU A 63 -1.06 -3.86 -12.77
CA GLU A 63 -2.00 -4.78 -13.39
C GLU A 63 -2.75 -4.14 -14.57
N HIS A 64 -3.10 -2.87 -14.46
CA HIS A 64 -3.96 -2.22 -15.44
C HIS A 64 -3.20 -1.40 -16.47
N LEU A 65 -2.01 -0.90 -16.14
CA LEU A 65 -1.21 -0.13 -17.08
C LEU A 65 -0.15 -0.96 -17.79
N LEU A 66 0.38 -1.98 -17.11
CA LEU A 66 1.33 -2.90 -17.69
C LEU A 66 0.57 -4.14 -18.13
N LEU A 67 0.17 -4.16 -19.39
CA LEU A 67 -0.59 -5.27 -19.92
C LEU A 67 0.24 -6.55 -19.86
N PRO A 68 -0.42 -7.71 -19.88
CA PRO A 68 0.32 -8.97 -19.93
C PRO A 68 1.14 -9.07 -21.20
N ALA A 69 2.06 -10.04 -21.25
CA ALA A 69 2.90 -10.26 -22.43
C ALA A 69 2.04 -10.35 -23.67
N PRO A 70 2.45 -9.70 -24.77
CA PRO A 70 1.64 -9.72 -25.98
C PRO A 70 1.52 -11.14 -26.55
N ALA A 71 0.39 -11.40 -27.20
CA ALA A 71 0.18 -12.65 -27.90
C ALA A 71 1.17 -12.75 -29.05
N ALA A 72 1.33 -13.97 -29.55
CA ALA A 72 2.25 -14.19 -30.68
C ALA A 72 1.84 -13.30 -31.87
N GLY A 73 2.80 -12.54 -32.39
CA GLY A 73 2.54 -11.64 -33.51
C GLY A 73 2.13 -10.23 -33.13
N GLU A 74 1.89 -9.97 -31.87
CA GLU A 74 1.59 -8.62 -31.40
C GLU A 74 2.88 -7.90 -31.03
N PRO A 75 2.90 -6.56 -31.18
CA PRO A 75 4.07 -5.80 -30.77
C PRO A 75 4.23 -5.83 -29.26
N GLU A 76 5.48 -5.76 -28.82
CA GLU A 76 5.77 -5.66 -27.40
C GLU A 76 5.24 -4.35 -26.85
N GLN A 77 4.91 -4.36 -25.56
CA GLN A 77 4.49 -3.14 -24.90
C GLN A 77 5.65 -2.17 -24.82
N PRO A 78 5.37 -0.87 -25.02
CA PRO A 78 6.44 0.10 -24.94
C PRO A 78 7.01 0.19 -23.52
N PRO A 79 8.33 0.29 -23.38
CA PRO A 79 8.95 0.49 -22.06
C PRO A 79 8.44 1.73 -21.33
N ALA A 80 7.88 2.67 -22.08
CA ALA A 80 7.34 3.90 -21.51
C ALA A 80 6.27 3.64 -20.45
N ARG A 81 5.51 2.55 -20.58
CA ARG A 81 4.48 2.24 -19.58
C ARG A 81 5.09 1.93 -18.22
N GLN A 82 6.20 1.20 -18.23
CA GLN A 82 6.90 0.91 -16.98
C GLN A 82 7.40 2.20 -16.35
N GLU A 83 7.96 3.09 -17.15
CA GLU A 83 8.44 4.38 -16.67
C GLU A 83 7.30 5.23 -16.12
N GLU A 84 6.17 5.22 -16.80
CA GLU A 84 4.98 5.96 -16.33
C GLU A 84 4.53 5.47 -14.98
N VAL A 85 4.46 4.16 -14.78
CA VAL A 85 4.08 3.60 -13.50
C VAL A 85 5.08 4.02 -12.43
N ASP A 86 6.38 3.94 -12.74
CA ASP A 86 7.42 4.32 -11.79
C ASP A 86 7.34 5.79 -11.42
N GLN A 87 7.04 6.66 -12.38
CA GLN A 87 6.86 8.09 -12.11
C GLN A 87 5.65 8.34 -11.22
N VAL A 88 4.53 7.70 -11.52
CA VAL A 88 3.33 7.84 -10.72
C VAL A 88 3.59 7.38 -9.30
N MET A 89 4.27 6.26 -9.14
CA MET A 89 4.57 5.73 -7.80
C MET A 89 5.48 6.66 -7.02
N ARG A 90 6.44 7.30 -7.67
CA ARG A 90 7.30 8.27 -6.98
C ARG A 90 6.47 9.44 -6.44
N ILE A 91 5.53 9.92 -7.25
CA ILE A 91 4.66 11.01 -6.83
C ILE A 91 3.76 10.59 -5.68
N VAL A 92 3.15 9.42 -5.81
CA VAL A 92 2.25 8.87 -4.78
C VAL A 92 2.99 8.71 -3.45
N ARG A 93 4.20 8.14 -3.49
CA ARG A 93 5.00 7.95 -2.28
C ARG A 93 5.35 9.29 -1.62
N SER A 94 5.56 10.32 -2.45
CA SER A 94 5.83 11.65 -1.93
C SER A 94 4.64 12.22 -1.15
N TYR A 95 3.43 11.99 -1.64
CA TYR A 95 2.22 12.50 -0.99
C TYR A 95 1.79 11.69 0.23
N LEU A 96 2.12 10.42 0.25
CA LEU A 96 1.65 9.51 1.31
C LEU A 96 2.67 9.27 2.42
N LYS A 97 3.65 10.11 2.51
CA LYS A 97 4.63 10.00 3.59
C LYS A 97 4.04 10.27 4.97
#